data_6f438821645d7f52b170ffbacfbd3af4
#
_entry.id   6f438821645d7f52b170ffbacfbd3af4
#
_cell.length_a   1.000
_cell.length_b   1.000
_cell.length_c   1.000
_cell.angle_alpha   90.00
_cell.angle_beta   90.00
_cell.angle_gamma   90.00
#
_symmetry.space_group_name_H-M   'P 1'
#
loop_
_entity.id
_entity.type
_entity.pdbx_description
1 polymer ?
#
loop_
_entity_poly.entity_id
_entity_poly.type
_entity_poly.pdbx_seq_one_letter_code
_entity_poly.pdbx_strand_id
1 'polypeptide(L)'
;MPTVVSAAPPPAIQANRHIYDDYFRPEFTSSLDQNLLQLLDRVWFRSRLVGFEPFPVRNNPDRPLIFASNHSGMAFPWDAIVALAHLWRTLPRRDMPRPLSAPLLSKTALMNPYLIRNFWLKVGSVQATTLNFETMMYQSDLNLMVYPEGVPGIGKGFNHKYELQRLATSFIRLGLEHDTDIIPFYTVNAEYLNPFAYSSARINRFAKKIGIPFLPLTPLLLLVLVQPWAFYLALPAQLTFVMGTHIRPRDLTAKPFAELTRDDYETLGQQVRARMQTELNAAVAAHGQQPYRWRELWQRMKENRRYFPFFLPFAWPVAFAEFERRFVRRGERDFHLQLDRPGNFWRYLWRNPLTLAYFVPILGWIPLAIKGYRHHRLREK
;
A
#
# COMPACT_ATOMS: atom_id res chain seq x y z
N MET A 1 18.58 -15.37 -31.71
CA MET A 1 17.51 -15.15 -30.73
C MET A 1 16.27 -14.78 -31.53
N PRO A 2 15.14 -15.51 -31.42
CA PRO A 2 13.92 -15.07 -32.10
C PRO A 2 13.46 -13.78 -31.47
N THR A 3 13.32 -12.74 -32.28
CA THR A 3 12.66 -11.48 -31.93
C THR A 3 11.23 -11.82 -31.54
N VAL A 4 10.93 -11.70 -30.25
CA VAL A 4 9.54 -11.75 -29.76
C VAL A 4 8.87 -10.51 -30.33
N VAL A 5 8.18 -10.69 -31.46
CA VAL A 5 7.30 -9.65 -32.00
C VAL A 5 6.26 -9.39 -30.93
N SER A 6 6.23 -8.20 -30.39
CA SER A 6 5.20 -7.78 -29.43
C SER A 6 3.84 -7.97 -30.10
N ALA A 7 3.19 -9.09 -29.83
CA ALA A 7 1.85 -9.35 -30.33
C ALA A 7 0.91 -8.24 -29.85
N ALA A 8 0.07 -7.73 -30.73
CA ALA A 8 -0.94 -6.74 -30.37
C ALA A 8 -1.78 -7.29 -29.19
N PRO A 9 -2.15 -6.45 -28.22
CA PRO A 9 -2.91 -6.91 -27.07
C PRO A 9 -4.26 -7.50 -27.53
N PRO A 10 -4.71 -8.59 -26.88
CA PRO A 10 -6.04 -9.18 -27.14
C PRO A 10 -7.18 -8.14 -27.07
N PRO A 11 -8.29 -8.31 -27.79
CA PRO A 11 -9.39 -7.34 -27.83
C PRO A 11 -9.92 -6.95 -26.43
N ALA A 12 -10.03 -7.92 -25.50
CA ALA A 12 -10.45 -7.66 -24.12
C ALA A 12 -9.48 -6.77 -23.37
N ILE A 13 -8.18 -6.94 -23.57
CA ILE A 13 -7.13 -6.10 -23.01
C ILE A 13 -7.18 -4.69 -23.60
N GLN A 14 -7.38 -4.59 -24.91
CA GLN A 14 -7.53 -3.29 -25.58
C GLN A 14 -8.74 -2.51 -25.07
N ALA A 15 -9.88 -3.17 -24.92
CA ALA A 15 -11.11 -2.57 -24.38
C ALA A 15 -10.93 -2.11 -22.92
N ASN A 16 -10.12 -2.82 -22.13
CA ASN A 16 -9.87 -2.52 -20.71
C ASN A 16 -8.74 -1.52 -20.48
N ARG A 17 -8.07 -1.04 -21.55
CA ARG A 17 -6.89 -0.16 -21.42
C ARG A 17 -7.19 1.14 -20.66
N HIS A 18 -8.43 1.59 -20.66
CA HIS A 18 -8.88 2.79 -19.96
C HIS A 18 -8.58 2.78 -18.44
N ILE A 19 -8.47 1.60 -17.81
CA ILE A 19 -8.14 1.49 -16.38
C ILE A 19 -6.81 2.12 -16.01
N TYR A 20 -5.92 2.24 -16.99
CA TYR A 20 -4.61 2.85 -16.80
C TYR A 20 -4.72 4.32 -16.37
N ASP A 21 -5.63 5.08 -16.98
CA ASP A 21 -5.75 6.53 -16.80
C ASP A 21 -6.99 7.00 -16.03
N ASP A 22 -8.04 6.20 -15.98
CA ASP A 22 -9.38 6.65 -15.54
C ASP A 22 -9.40 7.40 -14.21
N TYR A 23 -8.62 6.93 -13.25
CA TYR A 23 -8.66 7.45 -11.88
C TYR A 23 -7.33 7.99 -11.40
N PHE A 24 -6.23 7.60 -12.01
CA PHE A 24 -4.91 8.03 -11.59
C PHE A 24 -4.77 9.55 -11.78
N ARG A 25 -4.33 10.22 -10.72
CA ARG A 25 -4.12 11.67 -10.70
C ARG A 25 -2.73 11.96 -10.17
N PRO A 26 -1.70 12.02 -11.05
CA PRO A 26 -0.33 12.29 -10.64
C PRO A 26 -0.17 13.56 -9.82
N GLU A 27 -0.94 14.60 -10.15
CA GLU A 27 -0.94 15.87 -9.41
C GLU A 27 -1.46 15.68 -7.98
N PHE A 28 -2.47 14.80 -7.79
CA PHE A 28 -2.96 14.44 -6.47
C PHE A 28 -1.87 13.73 -5.67
N THR A 29 -1.17 12.77 -6.27
CA THR A 29 -0.08 12.01 -5.63
C THR A 29 1.06 12.93 -5.22
N SER A 30 1.52 13.79 -6.13
CA SER A 30 2.58 14.76 -5.86
C SER A 30 2.19 15.75 -4.77
N SER A 31 0.99 16.32 -4.86
CA SER A 31 0.51 17.28 -3.86
C SER A 31 0.29 16.63 -2.49
N LEU A 32 -0.23 15.40 -2.45
CA LEU A 32 -0.40 14.63 -1.21
C LEU A 32 0.95 14.34 -0.55
N ASP A 33 1.92 13.91 -1.34
CA ASP A 33 3.26 13.64 -0.84
C ASP A 33 3.90 14.90 -0.27
N GLN A 34 3.95 15.98 -1.04
CA GLN A 34 4.57 17.24 -0.63
C GLN A 34 3.91 17.86 0.60
N ASN A 35 2.60 17.78 0.71
CA ASN A 35 1.84 18.43 1.78
C ASN A 35 1.73 17.59 3.06
N LEU A 36 1.77 16.25 2.96
CA LEU A 36 1.51 15.37 4.09
C LEU A 36 2.53 14.24 4.24
N LEU A 37 2.68 13.37 3.22
CA LEU A 37 3.39 12.11 3.41
C LEU A 37 4.88 12.30 3.67
N GLN A 38 5.51 13.32 3.10
CA GLN A 38 6.91 13.65 3.39
C GLN A 38 7.14 13.96 4.88
N LEU A 39 6.22 14.70 5.52
CA LEU A 39 6.34 15.00 6.94
C LEU A 39 6.13 13.76 7.80
N LEU A 40 5.09 12.97 7.49
CA LEU A 40 4.78 11.75 8.21
C LEU A 40 5.93 10.75 8.09
N ASP A 41 6.47 10.60 6.90
CA ASP A 41 7.59 9.70 6.66
C ASP A 41 8.87 10.17 7.37
N ARG A 42 9.26 11.42 7.17
CA ARG A 42 10.48 11.99 7.75
C ARG A 42 10.53 11.89 9.28
N VAL A 43 9.38 12.05 9.96
CA VAL A 43 9.33 12.11 11.44
C VAL A 43 8.80 10.81 12.04
N TRP A 44 7.68 10.28 11.53
CA TRP A 44 6.98 9.18 12.16
C TRP A 44 7.46 7.81 11.66
N PHE A 45 7.44 7.57 10.36
CA PHE A 45 7.81 6.28 9.78
C PHE A 45 9.31 6.15 9.49
N ARG A 46 10.00 7.26 9.20
CA ARG A 46 11.46 7.32 8.95
C ARG A 46 11.92 6.23 7.99
N SER A 47 11.18 6.05 6.90
CA SER A 47 11.37 4.94 5.99
C SER A 47 12.73 4.95 5.31
N ARG A 48 13.23 3.76 4.97
CA ARG A 48 14.51 3.55 4.29
C ARG A 48 14.33 2.59 3.13
N LEU A 49 14.99 2.87 2.00
CA LEU A 49 15.17 1.95 0.90
C LEU A 49 16.58 1.36 0.99
N VAL A 50 16.69 0.04 0.87
CA VAL A 50 17.96 -0.68 0.91
C VAL A 50 18.07 -1.56 -0.33
N GLY A 51 19.14 -1.42 -1.10
CA GLY A 51 19.37 -2.21 -2.31
C GLY A 51 18.55 -1.77 -3.53
N PHE A 52 17.96 -0.57 -3.52
CA PHE A 52 17.22 -0.03 -4.65
C PHE A 52 18.12 0.74 -5.65
N GLU A 53 19.40 0.83 -5.38
CA GLU A 53 20.38 1.43 -6.28
C GLU A 53 21.50 0.43 -6.59
N PRO A 54 21.79 0.15 -7.88
CA PRO A 54 21.04 0.65 -9.04
C PRO A 54 19.64 0.07 -9.14
N PHE A 55 18.69 0.86 -9.69
CA PHE A 55 17.31 0.38 -9.88
C PHE A 55 17.28 -0.74 -10.93
N PRO A 56 16.44 -1.79 -10.74
CA PRO A 56 16.39 -2.92 -11.65
C PRO A 56 16.08 -2.54 -13.09
N VAL A 57 16.87 -3.05 -14.02
CA VAL A 57 16.65 -2.87 -15.46
C VAL A 57 15.68 -3.94 -15.96
N ARG A 58 14.74 -3.56 -16.82
CA ARG A 58 13.78 -4.49 -17.42
C ARG A 58 14.50 -5.48 -18.33
N ASN A 59 14.30 -6.76 -18.10
CA ASN A 59 14.74 -7.82 -19.01
C ASN A 59 13.91 -7.84 -20.29
N ASN A 60 12.63 -7.43 -20.22
CA ASN A 60 11.75 -7.22 -21.37
C ASN A 60 11.37 -5.73 -21.45
N PRO A 61 11.90 -4.96 -22.43
CA PRO A 61 11.67 -3.52 -22.54
C PRO A 61 10.19 -3.14 -22.73
N ASP A 62 9.41 -4.04 -23.36
CA ASP A 62 8.02 -3.82 -23.69
C ASP A 62 7.05 -4.18 -22.56
N ARG A 63 7.57 -4.67 -21.45
CA ARG A 63 6.76 -5.16 -20.32
C ARG A 63 7.23 -4.55 -19.00
N PRO A 64 6.30 -4.33 -18.05
CA PRO A 64 6.66 -3.88 -16.71
C PRO A 64 7.38 -4.96 -15.92
N LEU A 65 8.31 -4.58 -15.05
CA LEU A 65 8.75 -5.45 -13.95
C LEU A 65 7.60 -5.65 -12.95
N ILE A 66 7.59 -6.80 -12.30
CA ILE A 66 6.62 -7.14 -11.25
C ILE A 66 7.31 -7.06 -9.88
N PHE A 67 7.12 -5.98 -9.16
CA PHE A 67 7.57 -5.86 -7.77
C PHE A 67 6.64 -6.64 -6.85
N ALA A 68 7.17 -7.56 -6.05
CA ALA A 68 6.41 -8.40 -5.14
C ALA A 68 6.89 -8.23 -3.69
N SER A 69 6.00 -7.82 -2.78
CA SER A 69 6.35 -7.61 -1.37
C SER A 69 5.50 -8.46 -0.43
N ASN A 70 6.07 -8.75 0.76
CA ASN A 70 5.27 -9.22 1.88
C ASN A 70 4.32 -8.10 2.32
N HIS A 71 3.14 -8.50 2.81
CA HIS A 71 2.17 -7.58 3.38
C HIS A 71 2.11 -7.78 4.90
N SER A 72 2.01 -6.68 5.62
CA SER A 72 2.09 -6.76 7.08
C SER A 72 1.28 -5.64 7.74
N GLY A 73 0.98 -5.83 9.02
CA GLY A 73 0.53 -4.72 9.83
C GLY A 73 -0.87 -4.77 10.40
N MET A 74 -1.67 -5.84 10.26
CA MET A 74 -2.98 -6.04 10.93
C MET A 74 -3.86 -4.78 11.14
N ALA A 75 -3.63 -3.75 10.36
CA ALA A 75 -4.27 -2.46 10.45
C ALA A 75 -4.38 -1.83 9.06
N PHE A 76 -4.44 -0.53 9.04
CA PHE A 76 -4.42 0.24 7.81
C PHE A 76 -3.07 0.06 7.09
N PRO A 77 -3.04 -0.14 5.74
CA PRO A 77 -1.82 -0.50 5.00
C PRO A 77 -0.87 0.69 4.79
N TRP A 78 -0.34 1.24 5.89
CA TRP A 78 0.68 2.28 5.86
C TRP A 78 1.97 1.81 5.21
N ASP A 79 2.31 0.53 5.30
CA ASP A 79 3.44 -0.09 4.62
C ASP A 79 3.42 0.21 3.11
N ALA A 80 2.30 -0.02 2.45
CA ALA A 80 2.13 0.25 1.03
C ALA A 80 2.16 1.77 0.71
N ILE A 81 1.48 2.59 1.53
CA ILE A 81 1.45 4.05 1.31
C ILE A 81 2.85 4.65 1.43
N VAL A 82 3.59 4.26 2.48
CA VAL A 82 4.94 4.80 2.72
C VAL A 82 5.93 4.30 1.69
N ALA A 83 5.88 3.00 1.31
CA ALA A 83 6.72 2.47 0.22
C ALA A 83 6.51 3.24 -1.08
N LEU A 84 5.25 3.39 -1.50
CA LEU A 84 4.91 4.10 -2.73
C LEU A 84 5.30 5.58 -2.67
N ALA A 85 5.06 6.25 -1.56
CA ALA A 85 5.46 7.65 -1.39
C ALA A 85 6.99 7.82 -1.45
N HIS A 86 7.76 6.89 -0.84
CA HIS A 86 9.22 6.93 -0.92
C HIS A 86 9.71 6.69 -2.33
N LEU A 87 9.19 5.66 -3.01
CA LEU A 87 9.52 5.37 -4.40
C LEU A 87 9.12 6.53 -5.35
N TRP A 88 7.95 7.15 -5.11
CA TRP A 88 7.50 8.33 -5.86
C TRP A 88 8.49 9.50 -5.82
N ARG A 89 9.17 9.68 -4.68
CA ARG A 89 10.18 10.75 -4.50
C ARG A 89 11.53 10.42 -5.12
N THR A 90 11.86 9.14 -5.22
CA THR A 90 13.22 8.69 -5.58
C THR A 90 13.35 8.20 -7.02
N LEU A 91 12.26 7.67 -7.60
CA LEU A 91 12.32 7.07 -8.93
C LEU A 91 11.81 8.02 -10.02
N PRO A 92 12.38 7.90 -11.24
CA PRO A 92 11.77 8.47 -12.44
C PRO A 92 10.35 7.93 -12.62
N ARG A 93 9.45 8.75 -13.17
CA ARG A 93 8.03 8.41 -13.30
C ARG A 93 7.79 7.09 -14.06
N ARG A 94 8.57 6.83 -15.08
CA ARG A 94 8.50 5.60 -15.90
C ARG A 94 8.88 4.32 -15.15
N ASP A 95 9.62 4.45 -14.04
CA ASP A 95 10.09 3.32 -13.25
C ASP A 95 9.20 3.11 -12.01
N MET A 96 8.26 4.03 -11.79
CA MET A 96 7.36 4.01 -10.64
C MET A 96 6.44 2.79 -10.67
N PRO A 97 6.46 1.92 -9.66
CA PRO A 97 5.54 0.79 -9.60
C PRO A 97 4.13 1.24 -9.20
N ARG A 98 3.14 0.79 -9.97
CA ARG A 98 1.71 0.97 -9.66
C ARG A 98 1.17 -0.26 -8.94
N PRO A 99 0.52 -0.11 -7.77
CA PRO A 99 0.06 -1.23 -7.00
C PRO A 99 -1.24 -1.82 -7.54
N LEU A 100 -1.36 -3.13 -7.46
CA LEU A 100 -2.62 -3.84 -7.55
C LEU A 100 -3.23 -3.93 -6.15
N SER A 101 -4.43 -3.40 -5.97
CA SER A 101 -5.10 -3.34 -4.68
C SER A 101 -6.39 -4.16 -4.65
N ALA A 102 -6.69 -4.75 -3.50
CA ALA A 102 -7.95 -5.47 -3.33
C ALA A 102 -9.15 -4.54 -3.62
N PRO A 103 -10.18 -5.01 -4.36
CA PRO A 103 -11.35 -4.19 -4.68
C PRO A 103 -12.06 -3.58 -3.46
N LEU A 104 -11.92 -4.19 -2.29
CA LEU A 104 -12.47 -3.69 -1.04
C LEU A 104 -11.93 -2.30 -0.67
N LEU A 105 -10.65 -2.02 -0.98
CA LEU A 105 -10.01 -0.73 -0.68
C LEU A 105 -10.70 0.44 -1.39
N SER A 106 -11.17 0.23 -2.61
CA SER A 106 -11.88 1.27 -3.38
C SER A 106 -13.38 1.30 -3.13
N LYS A 107 -13.97 0.19 -2.62
CA LYS A 107 -15.42 0.07 -2.41
C LYS A 107 -15.92 0.62 -1.07
N THR A 108 -15.03 0.73 -0.08
CA THR A 108 -15.40 1.09 1.29
C THR A 108 -14.74 2.38 1.71
N ALA A 109 -15.53 3.37 2.14
CA ALA A 109 -15.00 4.68 2.54
C ALA A 109 -13.96 4.57 3.67
N LEU A 110 -14.20 3.72 4.67
CA LEU A 110 -13.28 3.49 5.79
C LEU A 110 -11.92 2.94 5.35
N MET A 111 -11.83 2.28 4.20
CA MET A 111 -10.54 1.78 3.70
C MET A 111 -9.70 2.86 3.02
N ASN A 112 -10.22 4.08 2.87
CA ASN A 112 -9.46 5.22 2.33
C ASN A 112 -9.01 6.12 3.48
N PRO A 113 -7.74 6.56 3.52
CA PRO A 113 -7.22 7.33 4.65
C PRO A 113 -8.08 8.57 4.90
N TYR A 114 -8.58 8.66 6.13
CA TYR A 114 -9.44 9.75 6.58
C TYR A 114 -10.62 10.05 5.66
N LEU A 115 -11.16 9.00 5.03
CA LEU A 115 -12.32 9.04 4.14
C LEU A 115 -12.12 9.89 2.87
N ILE A 116 -10.88 10.06 2.40
CA ILE A 116 -10.63 10.70 1.10
C ILE A 116 -11.14 9.78 -0.02
N ARG A 117 -12.17 10.23 -0.72
CA ARG A 117 -12.84 9.43 -1.75
C ARG A 117 -11.88 9.00 -2.86
N ASN A 118 -11.93 7.70 -3.21
CA ASN A 118 -11.13 7.08 -4.26
C ASN A 118 -9.61 7.31 -4.09
N PHE A 119 -9.14 7.35 -2.82
CA PHE A 119 -7.74 7.61 -2.52
C PHE A 119 -6.81 6.66 -3.29
N TRP A 120 -7.02 5.35 -3.15
CA TRP A 120 -6.15 4.34 -3.75
C TRP A 120 -6.05 4.48 -5.26
N LEU A 121 -7.18 4.70 -5.95
CA LEU A 121 -7.21 4.88 -7.39
C LEU A 121 -6.50 6.18 -7.81
N LYS A 122 -6.70 7.26 -7.06
CA LYS A 122 -6.03 8.55 -7.34
C LYS A 122 -4.52 8.50 -7.20
N VAL A 123 -4.01 7.69 -6.28
CA VAL A 123 -2.55 7.48 -6.13
C VAL A 123 -1.98 6.43 -7.08
N GLY A 124 -2.77 5.95 -8.03
CA GLY A 124 -2.30 5.07 -9.11
C GLY A 124 -2.53 3.58 -8.90
N SER A 125 -3.23 3.19 -7.83
CA SER A 125 -3.60 1.80 -7.62
C SER A 125 -4.63 1.34 -8.66
N VAL A 126 -4.51 0.09 -9.11
CA VAL A 126 -5.46 -0.58 -9.99
C VAL A 126 -6.13 -1.72 -9.21
N GLN A 127 -7.43 -1.95 -9.43
CA GLN A 127 -8.11 -3.06 -8.76
C GLN A 127 -7.54 -4.41 -9.20
N ALA A 128 -7.21 -5.25 -8.22
CA ALA A 128 -6.61 -6.58 -8.44
C ALA A 128 -7.64 -7.57 -8.97
N THR A 129 -7.94 -7.48 -10.26
CA THR A 129 -8.66 -8.50 -11.04
C THR A 129 -7.69 -9.11 -12.05
N THR A 130 -7.97 -10.32 -12.52
CA THR A 130 -7.14 -10.98 -13.55
C THR A 130 -7.02 -10.12 -14.80
N LEU A 131 -8.15 -9.62 -15.33
CA LEU A 131 -8.16 -8.77 -16.51
C LEU A 131 -7.35 -7.48 -16.33
N ASN A 132 -7.47 -6.83 -15.17
CA ASN A 132 -6.72 -5.60 -14.89
C ASN A 132 -5.22 -5.87 -14.80
N PHE A 133 -4.81 -6.97 -14.14
CA PHE A 133 -3.41 -7.32 -14.05
C PHE A 133 -2.84 -7.61 -15.45
N GLU A 134 -3.54 -8.42 -16.24
CA GLU A 134 -3.16 -8.69 -17.64
C GLU A 134 -3.07 -7.39 -18.46
N THR A 135 -4.07 -6.50 -18.33
CA THR A 135 -4.04 -5.20 -19.03
C THR A 135 -2.81 -4.37 -18.68
N MET A 136 -2.45 -4.34 -17.42
CA MET A 136 -1.30 -3.58 -16.96
C MET A 136 0.04 -4.16 -17.46
N MET A 137 0.11 -5.47 -17.77
CA MET A 137 1.31 -6.09 -18.35
C MET A 137 1.63 -5.60 -19.77
N TYR A 138 0.71 -4.91 -20.44
CA TYR A 138 0.91 -4.31 -21.76
C TYR A 138 1.34 -2.84 -21.70
N GLN A 139 1.68 -2.32 -20.51
CA GLN A 139 2.17 -0.95 -20.35
C GLN A 139 3.69 -0.96 -20.17
N SER A 140 4.41 -0.17 -20.97
CA SER A 140 5.88 -0.11 -20.94
C SER A 140 6.44 1.08 -20.16
N ASP A 141 5.59 2.01 -19.74
CA ASP A 141 5.96 3.27 -19.07
C ASP A 141 5.76 3.27 -17.55
N LEU A 142 5.59 2.08 -16.98
CA LEU A 142 5.46 1.86 -15.54
C LEU A 142 5.99 0.48 -15.15
N ASN A 143 6.11 0.23 -13.84
CA ASN A 143 6.25 -1.11 -13.28
C ASN A 143 4.99 -1.47 -12.47
N LEU A 144 4.86 -2.72 -12.06
CA LEU A 144 3.74 -3.18 -11.24
C LEU A 144 4.21 -3.52 -9.84
N MET A 145 3.34 -3.31 -8.86
CA MET A 145 3.56 -3.75 -7.49
C MET A 145 2.42 -4.64 -7.03
N VAL A 146 2.76 -5.79 -6.50
CA VAL A 146 1.81 -6.75 -5.94
C VAL A 146 2.19 -7.11 -4.51
N TYR A 147 1.18 -7.38 -3.71
CA TYR A 147 1.31 -8.01 -2.41
C TYR A 147 0.68 -9.40 -2.52
N PRO A 148 1.45 -10.42 -2.93
CA PRO A 148 0.88 -11.70 -3.36
C PRO A 148 0.24 -12.51 -2.23
N GLU A 149 0.50 -12.17 -0.96
CA GLU A 149 -0.25 -12.71 0.17
C GLU A 149 -1.70 -12.20 0.22
N GLY A 150 -1.97 -11.01 -0.37
CA GLY A 150 -3.28 -10.38 -0.35
C GLY A 150 -3.82 -10.11 1.06
N VAL A 151 -5.14 -10.19 1.23
CA VAL A 151 -5.81 -9.96 2.51
C VAL A 151 -5.30 -10.86 3.65
N PRO A 152 -4.97 -12.16 3.45
CA PRO A 152 -4.34 -12.98 4.47
C PRO A 152 -3.02 -12.42 5.02
N GLY A 153 -2.22 -11.76 4.20
CA GLY A 153 -0.96 -11.13 4.63
C GLY A 153 -1.20 -10.00 5.64
N ILE A 154 -2.16 -9.10 5.35
CA ILE A 154 -2.58 -8.07 6.33
C ILE A 154 -3.20 -8.71 7.57
N GLY A 155 -4.01 -9.75 7.40
CA GLY A 155 -4.77 -10.38 8.48
C GLY A 155 -4.01 -11.37 9.35
N LYS A 156 -2.70 -11.60 9.12
CA LYS A 156 -1.94 -12.66 9.81
C LYS A 156 -1.68 -12.41 11.29
N GLY A 157 -1.69 -11.17 11.74
CA GLY A 157 -1.48 -10.79 13.13
C GLY A 157 -0.02 -10.78 13.57
N PHE A 158 0.24 -10.12 14.71
CA PHE A 158 1.58 -10.00 15.28
C PHE A 158 2.16 -11.32 15.77
N ASN A 159 1.31 -12.29 16.13
CA ASN A 159 1.73 -13.66 16.48
C ASN A 159 2.33 -14.44 15.29
N HIS A 160 2.11 -13.97 14.07
CA HIS A 160 2.69 -14.49 12.83
C HIS A 160 3.52 -13.42 12.09
N LYS A 161 4.11 -12.50 12.85
CA LYS A 161 4.96 -11.46 12.24
C LYS A 161 6.08 -12.11 11.43
N TYR A 162 6.34 -11.51 10.26
CA TYR A 162 7.36 -11.96 9.32
C TYR A 162 7.15 -13.37 8.72
N GLU A 163 6.02 -14.03 8.97
CA GLU A 163 5.66 -15.28 8.31
C GLU A 163 4.88 -14.97 7.03
N LEU A 164 5.41 -15.37 5.87
CA LEU A 164 4.70 -15.24 4.61
C LEU A 164 3.52 -16.22 4.57
N GLN A 165 2.36 -15.71 4.22
CA GLN A 165 1.18 -16.50 3.95
C GLN A 165 1.27 -17.17 2.56
N ARG A 166 0.27 -17.97 2.17
CA ARG A 166 0.18 -18.51 0.82
C ARG A 166 0.17 -17.37 -0.19
N LEU A 167 0.99 -17.48 -1.23
CA LEU A 167 1.04 -16.50 -2.30
C LEU A 167 0.01 -16.82 -3.39
N ALA A 168 -0.65 -15.81 -3.92
CA ALA A 168 -1.38 -15.90 -5.17
C ALA A 168 -0.38 -16.10 -6.31
N THR A 169 -0.63 -17.05 -7.22
CA THR A 169 0.32 -17.43 -8.27
C THR A 169 0.20 -16.61 -9.56
N SER A 170 -0.74 -15.69 -9.62
CA SER A 170 -0.99 -14.87 -10.82
C SER A 170 0.23 -14.05 -11.27
N PHE A 171 1.03 -13.55 -10.33
CA PHE A 171 2.23 -12.78 -10.67
C PHE A 171 3.33 -13.65 -11.28
N ILE A 172 3.42 -14.94 -10.87
CA ILE A 172 4.34 -15.91 -11.46
C ILE A 172 3.85 -16.27 -12.87
N ARG A 173 2.55 -16.55 -13.02
CA ARG A 173 1.96 -16.84 -14.32
C ARG A 173 2.22 -15.73 -15.33
N LEU A 174 1.94 -14.50 -14.95
CA LEU A 174 2.15 -13.34 -15.85
C LEU A 174 3.64 -13.05 -16.09
N GLY A 175 4.50 -13.29 -15.10
CA GLY A 175 5.94 -13.22 -15.29
C GLY A 175 6.44 -14.23 -16.34
N LEU A 176 5.92 -15.47 -16.33
CA LEU A 176 6.22 -16.51 -17.34
C LEU A 176 5.65 -16.14 -18.71
N GLU A 177 4.37 -15.73 -18.77
CA GLU A 177 3.64 -15.40 -20.00
C GLU A 177 4.29 -14.23 -20.76
N HIS A 178 4.70 -13.21 -20.04
CA HIS A 178 5.27 -11.98 -20.61
C HIS A 178 6.80 -11.93 -20.59
N ASP A 179 7.45 -13.00 -20.13
CA ASP A 179 8.91 -13.06 -20.00
C ASP A 179 9.49 -11.85 -19.27
N THR A 180 8.93 -11.57 -18.11
CA THR A 180 9.35 -10.43 -17.29
C THR A 180 9.77 -10.85 -15.90
N ASP A 181 10.79 -10.18 -15.35
CA ASP A 181 11.34 -10.49 -14.05
C ASP A 181 10.41 -10.06 -12.91
N ILE A 182 10.43 -10.86 -11.84
CA ILE A 182 9.82 -10.53 -10.56
C ILE A 182 10.91 -9.99 -9.64
N ILE A 183 10.66 -8.83 -9.07
CA ILE A 183 11.57 -8.12 -8.17
C ILE A 183 10.98 -8.20 -6.75
N PRO A 184 11.42 -9.16 -5.92
CA PRO A 184 11.01 -9.18 -4.51
C PRO A 184 11.53 -7.96 -3.78
N PHE A 185 10.77 -7.42 -2.86
CA PHE A 185 11.26 -6.52 -1.82
C PHE A 185 10.54 -6.78 -0.52
N TYR A 186 11.21 -6.52 0.58
CA TYR A 186 10.75 -6.93 1.91
C TYR A 186 10.50 -5.72 2.78
N THR A 187 9.29 -5.64 3.31
CA THR A 187 8.91 -4.63 4.29
C THR A 187 9.24 -5.15 5.68
N VAL A 188 10.18 -4.51 6.36
CA VAL A 188 10.62 -4.84 7.72
C VAL A 188 10.01 -3.82 8.69
N ASN A 189 9.59 -4.29 9.85
CA ASN A 189 8.98 -3.55 10.96
C ASN A 189 7.54 -3.04 10.74
N ALA A 190 6.87 -3.37 9.65
CA ALA A 190 5.49 -2.91 9.47
C ALA A 190 4.51 -3.58 10.44
N GLU A 191 4.77 -4.78 10.92
CA GLU A 191 3.98 -5.42 11.99
C GLU A 191 4.01 -4.61 13.29
N TYR A 192 5.08 -3.85 13.54
CA TYR A 192 5.21 -2.97 14.70
C TYR A 192 4.41 -1.67 14.60
N LEU A 193 3.73 -1.42 13.48
CA LEU A 193 2.73 -0.35 13.40
C LEU A 193 1.52 -0.67 14.29
N ASN A 194 1.22 -1.96 14.49
CA ASN A 194 0.17 -2.43 15.40
C ASN A 194 0.55 -3.77 16.09
N PRO A 195 1.50 -3.76 17.02
CA PRO A 195 2.04 -4.99 17.64
C PRO A 195 1.07 -5.69 18.60
N PHE A 196 -0.08 -5.09 18.88
CA PHE A 196 -1.11 -5.63 19.76
C PHE A 196 -2.26 -6.33 19.03
N ALA A 197 -2.16 -6.47 17.72
CA ALA A 197 -3.17 -7.12 16.91
C ALA A 197 -2.80 -8.59 16.67
N TYR A 198 -3.61 -9.50 17.20
CA TYR A 198 -3.38 -10.94 17.09
C TYR A 198 -4.41 -11.59 16.17
N SER A 199 -4.02 -12.64 15.50
CA SER A 199 -4.90 -13.44 14.65
C SER A 199 -5.34 -14.71 15.36
N SER A 200 -6.62 -15.07 15.20
CA SER A 200 -7.17 -16.35 15.65
C SER A 200 -7.94 -17.02 14.52
N ALA A 201 -7.55 -18.24 14.17
CA ALA A 201 -8.19 -19.01 13.12
C ALA A 201 -9.70 -19.26 13.40
N ARG A 202 -10.06 -19.44 14.67
CA ARG A 202 -11.47 -19.64 15.09
C ARG A 202 -12.29 -18.38 14.85
N ILE A 203 -11.79 -17.23 15.29
CA ILE A 203 -12.46 -15.94 15.15
C ILE A 203 -12.54 -15.52 13.69
N ASN A 204 -11.46 -15.69 12.92
CA ASN A 204 -11.47 -15.40 11.49
C ASN A 204 -12.43 -16.30 10.70
N ARG A 205 -12.62 -17.55 11.13
CA ARG A 205 -13.63 -18.43 10.53
C ARG A 205 -15.06 -17.92 10.79
N PHE A 206 -15.33 -17.42 11.99
CA PHE A 206 -16.59 -16.78 12.32
C PHE A 206 -16.79 -15.47 11.56
N ALA A 207 -15.79 -14.60 11.54
CA ALA A 207 -15.82 -13.31 10.83
C ALA A 207 -16.14 -13.50 9.33
N LYS A 208 -15.56 -14.51 8.69
CA LYS A 208 -15.83 -14.82 7.27
C LYS A 208 -17.30 -15.19 7.02
N LYS A 209 -17.98 -15.84 7.97
CA LYS A 209 -19.41 -16.17 7.82
C LYS A 209 -20.30 -14.93 7.76
N ILE A 210 -19.87 -13.82 8.34
CA ILE A 210 -20.57 -12.53 8.35
C ILE A 210 -20.00 -11.53 7.34
N GLY A 211 -19.18 -12.03 6.38
CA GLY A 211 -18.63 -11.22 5.29
C GLY A 211 -17.41 -10.36 5.66
N ILE A 212 -16.85 -10.53 6.86
CA ILE A 212 -15.63 -9.85 7.31
C ILE A 212 -14.43 -10.76 7.00
N PRO A 213 -13.43 -10.32 6.23
CA PRO A 213 -12.32 -11.17 5.79
C PRO A 213 -11.46 -11.70 6.96
N PHE A 214 -11.26 -10.89 7.99
CA PHE A 214 -10.60 -11.24 9.25
C PHE A 214 -11.00 -10.25 10.35
N LEU A 215 -10.90 -10.67 11.60
CA LEU A 215 -11.15 -9.82 12.77
C LEU A 215 -9.92 -9.89 13.70
N PRO A 216 -9.17 -8.77 13.85
CA PRO A 216 -8.02 -8.75 14.73
C PRO A 216 -8.46 -8.76 16.20
N LEU A 217 -7.77 -9.54 17.02
CA LEU A 217 -7.87 -9.46 18.47
C LEU A 217 -6.92 -8.38 18.97
N THR A 218 -7.44 -7.20 19.26
CA THR A 218 -6.62 -6.07 19.65
C THR A 218 -7.43 -5.08 20.48
N PRO A 219 -6.79 -4.40 21.44
CA PRO A 219 -7.39 -3.24 22.10
C PRO A 219 -7.79 -2.14 21.10
N LEU A 220 -7.09 -2.06 19.97
CA LEU A 220 -7.42 -1.13 18.88
C LEU A 220 -8.82 -1.38 18.32
N LEU A 221 -9.32 -2.62 18.32
CA LEU A 221 -10.68 -2.91 17.88
C LEU A 221 -11.72 -2.19 18.75
N LEU A 222 -11.53 -2.22 20.08
CA LEU A 222 -12.42 -1.49 21.00
C LEU A 222 -12.32 0.02 20.77
N LEU A 223 -11.10 0.51 20.52
CA LEU A 223 -10.89 1.91 20.20
C LEU A 223 -11.55 2.30 18.88
N VAL A 224 -11.52 1.44 17.87
CA VAL A 224 -12.20 1.67 16.57
C VAL A 224 -13.72 1.72 16.75
N LEU A 225 -14.30 0.89 17.63
CA LEU A 225 -15.74 0.94 17.93
C LEU A 225 -16.14 2.28 18.53
N VAL A 226 -15.31 2.84 19.39
CA VAL A 226 -15.52 4.16 20.01
C VAL A 226 -15.16 5.30 19.04
N GLN A 227 -14.07 5.13 18.27
CA GLN A 227 -13.56 6.13 17.34
C GLN A 227 -13.03 5.46 16.06
N PRO A 228 -13.78 5.45 14.97
CA PRO A 228 -13.43 4.71 13.76
C PRO A 228 -12.13 5.19 13.10
N TRP A 229 -11.73 6.45 13.30
CA TRP A 229 -10.45 6.94 12.79
C TRP A 229 -9.22 6.28 13.44
N ALA A 230 -9.40 5.65 14.61
CA ALA A 230 -8.36 4.84 15.24
C ALA A 230 -7.92 3.66 14.35
N PHE A 231 -8.72 3.29 13.35
CA PHE A 231 -8.33 2.33 12.32
C PHE A 231 -7.07 2.76 11.55
N TYR A 232 -6.82 4.07 11.43
CA TYR A 232 -5.64 4.61 10.78
C TYR A 232 -4.43 4.80 11.72
N LEU A 233 -4.59 4.51 13.01
CA LEU A 233 -3.47 4.64 13.94
C LEU A 233 -2.35 3.69 13.58
N ALA A 234 -1.13 4.22 13.66
CA ALA A 234 0.10 3.48 13.51
C ALA A 234 1.10 3.94 14.56
N LEU A 235 1.78 3.00 15.21
CA LEU A 235 2.91 3.32 16.07
C LEU A 235 4.12 3.75 15.22
N PRO A 236 5.09 4.50 15.79
CA PRO A 236 6.21 5.10 15.05
C PRO A 236 7.30 4.08 14.72
N ALA A 237 6.94 2.96 14.12
CA ALA A 237 7.92 1.99 13.66
C ALA A 237 8.69 2.54 12.45
N GLN A 238 10.00 2.33 12.45
CA GLN A 238 10.83 2.64 11.29
C GLN A 238 10.64 1.57 10.23
N LEU A 239 10.07 1.95 9.09
CA LEU A 239 9.86 1.05 7.98
C LEU A 239 11.14 0.92 7.14
N THR A 240 11.62 -0.30 6.92
CA THR A 240 12.74 -0.54 6.02
C THR A 240 12.28 -1.43 4.88
N PHE A 241 12.46 -0.96 3.67
CA PHE A 241 12.16 -1.68 2.44
C PHE A 241 13.48 -2.20 1.87
N VAL A 242 13.63 -3.51 1.80
CA VAL A 242 14.87 -4.17 1.39
C VAL A 242 14.62 -4.89 0.07
N MET A 243 15.33 -4.53 -0.98
CA MET A 243 15.23 -5.23 -2.25
C MET A 243 15.83 -6.63 -2.13
N GLY A 244 15.10 -7.61 -2.65
CA GLY A 244 15.53 -9.00 -2.74
C GLY A 244 16.21 -9.34 -4.05
N THR A 245 16.57 -10.60 -4.20
CA THR A 245 17.21 -11.12 -5.41
C THR A 245 16.16 -11.33 -6.50
N HIS A 246 16.42 -10.83 -7.69
CA HIS A 246 15.55 -10.98 -8.86
C HIS A 246 15.18 -12.44 -9.10
N ILE A 247 13.94 -12.67 -9.44
CA ILE A 247 13.41 -13.97 -9.83
C ILE A 247 13.08 -13.91 -11.31
N ARG A 248 13.79 -14.70 -12.10
CA ARG A 248 13.40 -14.95 -13.49
C ARG A 248 12.41 -16.11 -13.50
N PRO A 249 11.15 -15.90 -13.88
CA PRO A 249 10.16 -16.97 -13.82
C PRO A 249 10.53 -18.16 -14.68
N ARG A 250 11.24 -17.95 -15.80
CA ARG A 250 11.73 -19.05 -16.66
C ARG A 250 12.73 -19.98 -15.98
N ASP A 251 13.48 -19.49 -14.99
CA ASP A 251 14.44 -20.28 -14.25
C ASP A 251 13.76 -21.19 -13.21
N LEU A 252 12.46 -20.97 -12.95
CA LEU A 252 11.70 -21.76 -11.97
C LEU A 252 11.18 -23.09 -12.55
N THR A 253 11.09 -23.22 -13.87
CA THR A 253 10.54 -24.41 -14.53
C THR A 253 11.11 -24.61 -15.91
N ALA A 254 11.38 -25.87 -16.26
CA ALA A 254 11.76 -26.26 -17.63
C ALA A 254 10.55 -26.51 -18.53
N LYS A 255 9.32 -26.59 -17.96
CA LYS A 255 8.11 -26.84 -18.74
C LYS A 255 7.74 -25.61 -19.59
N PRO A 256 7.32 -25.80 -20.85
CA PRO A 256 6.74 -24.74 -21.65
C PRO A 256 5.52 -24.12 -20.95
N PHE A 257 5.31 -22.81 -21.11
CA PHE A 257 4.18 -22.10 -20.49
C PHE A 257 2.81 -22.75 -20.79
N ALA A 258 2.61 -23.21 -22.03
CA ALA A 258 1.36 -23.83 -22.47
C ALA A 258 1.05 -25.20 -21.81
N GLU A 259 2.05 -25.84 -21.22
CA GLU A 259 1.93 -27.15 -20.57
C GLU A 259 1.80 -27.05 -19.03
N LEU A 260 1.87 -25.84 -18.47
CA LEU A 260 1.79 -25.64 -17.03
C LEU A 260 0.37 -25.84 -16.53
N THR A 261 0.23 -26.76 -15.60
CA THR A 261 -1.04 -27.07 -14.92
C THR A 261 -1.22 -26.18 -13.68
N ARG A 262 -2.39 -26.25 -13.08
CA ARG A 262 -2.67 -25.58 -11.80
C ARG A 262 -1.72 -26.06 -10.68
N ASP A 263 -1.43 -27.36 -10.64
CA ASP A 263 -0.56 -27.95 -9.62
C ASP A 263 0.89 -27.51 -9.80
N ASP A 264 1.34 -27.34 -11.05
CA ASP A 264 2.65 -26.73 -11.34
C ASP A 264 2.72 -25.31 -10.77
N TYR A 265 1.70 -24.46 -10.99
CA TYR A 265 1.68 -23.13 -10.42
C TYR A 265 1.63 -23.11 -8.88
N GLU A 266 0.96 -24.07 -8.25
CA GLU A 266 1.00 -24.20 -6.79
C GLU A 266 2.39 -24.56 -6.29
N THR A 267 3.07 -25.47 -6.97
CA THR A 267 4.46 -25.85 -6.67
C THR A 267 5.41 -24.67 -6.85
N LEU A 268 5.32 -23.94 -7.96
CA LEU A 268 6.09 -22.72 -8.20
C LEU A 268 5.83 -21.66 -7.14
N GLY A 269 4.58 -21.49 -6.75
CA GLY A 269 4.18 -20.58 -5.67
C GLY A 269 4.82 -20.93 -4.32
N GLN A 270 4.93 -22.23 -4.00
CA GLN A 270 5.61 -22.70 -2.79
C GLN A 270 7.12 -22.44 -2.85
N GLN A 271 7.76 -22.70 -4.00
CA GLN A 271 9.19 -22.45 -4.21
C GLN A 271 9.52 -20.95 -4.05
N VAL A 272 8.76 -20.10 -4.73
CA VAL A 272 8.92 -18.64 -4.63
C VAL A 272 8.69 -18.17 -3.20
N ARG A 273 7.64 -18.67 -2.53
CA ARG A 273 7.37 -18.35 -1.12
C ARG A 273 8.53 -18.76 -0.21
N ALA A 274 9.08 -19.96 -0.36
CA ALA A 274 10.21 -20.42 0.46
C ALA A 274 11.44 -19.53 0.27
N ARG A 275 11.77 -19.18 -0.97
CA ARG A 275 12.87 -18.24 -1.28
C ARG A 275 12.62 -16.87 -0.66
N MET A 276 11.44 -16.28 -0.87
CA MET A 276 11.08 -14.98 -0.30
C MET A 276 11.10 -15.02 1.24
N GLN A 277 10.69 -16.12 1.87
CA GLN A 277 10.75 -16.27 3.33
C GLN A 277 12.19 -16.24 3.85
N THR A 278 13.09 -16.92 3.17
CA THR A 278 14.52 -16.94 3.53
C THR A 278 15.12 -15.53 3.44
N GLU A 279 14.87 -14.81 2.36
CA GLU A 279 15.36 -13.46 2.17
C GLU A 279 14.71 -12.46 3.14
N LEU A 280 13.40 -12.60 3.42
CA LEU A 280 12.71 -11.81 4.46
C LEU A 280 13.34 -12.02 5.84
N ASN A 281 13.65 -13.27 6.21
CA ASN A 281 14.30 -13.57 7.48
C ASN A 281 15.68 -12.90 7.57
N ALA A 282 16.46 -12.91 6.49
CA ALA A 282 17.75 -12.21 6.41
C ALA A 282 17.57 -10.69 6.54
N ALA A 283 16.59 -10.09 5.85
CA ALA A 283 16.28 -8.68 5.94
C ALA A 283 15.86 -8.26 7.37
N VAL A 284 15.06 -9.10 8.04
CA VAL A 284 14.66 -8.89 9.45
C VAL A 284 15.87 -9.01 10.40
N ALA A 285 16.73 -9.99 10.20
CA ALA A 285 17.95 -10.11 10.99
C ALA A 285 18.86 -8.87 10.90
N ALA A 286 18.96 -8.30 9.68
CA ALA A 286 19.79 -7.11 9.44
C ALA A 286 19.15 -5.80 9.92
N HIS A 287 17.83 -5.64 9.79
CA HIS A 287 17.15 -4.34 9.94
C HIS A 287 16.02 -4.31 10.98
N GLY A 288 15.57 -5.47 11.50
CA GLY A 288 14.41 -5.59 12.38
C GLY A 288 14.68 -5.40 13.87
N GLN A 289 15.93 -5.26 14.31
CA GLN A 289 16.35 -5.35 15.71
C GLN A 289 15.78 -4.26 16.63
N GLN A 290 15.55 -3.06 16.11
CA GLN A 290 15.06 -1.92 16.87
C GLN A 290 13.93 -1.23 16.09
N PRO A 291 12.70 -1.75 16.10
CA PRO A 291 11.63 -1.27 15.24
C PRO A 291 11.28 0.20 15.49
N TYR A 292 11.38 0.69 16.71
CA TYR A 292 10.98 2.07 17.02
C TYR A 292 12.12 3.07 16.98
N ARG A 293 13.36 2.65 17.23
CA ARG A 293 14.53 3.55 17.32
C ARG A 293 14.20 4.86 18.05
N TRP A 294 13.74 4.76 19.29
CA TRP A 294 13.21 5.88 20.08
C TRP A 294 14.11 7.11 20.09
N ARG A 295 15.44 6.91 20.18
CA ARG A 295 16.40 8.02 20.17
C ARG A 295 16.34 8.80 18.85
N GLU A 296 16.30 8.09 17.72
CA GLU A 296 16.16 8.71 16.39
C GLU A 296 14.80 9.41 16.26
N LEU A 297 13.72 8.78 16.74
CA LEU A 297 12.38 9.39 16.73
C LEU A 297 12.37 10.73 17.46
N TRP A 298 12.87 10.77 18.70
CA TRP A 298 12.92 11.99 19.48
C TRP A 298 13.78 13.07 18.83
N GLN A 299 14.90 12.69 18.22
CA GLN A 299 15.74 13.61 17.47
C GLN A 299 14.96 14.19 16.27
N ARG A 300 14.28 13.36 15.47
CA ARG A 300 13.47 13.82 14.34
C ARG A 300 12.31 14.71 14.77
N MET A 301 11.65 14.39 15.87
CA MET A 301 10.60 15.25 16.43
C MET A 301 11.15 16.61 16.86
N LYS A 302 12.31 16.63 17.50
CA LYS A 302 12.97 17.88 17.93
C LYS A 302 13.40 18.73 16.74
N GLU A 303 14.01 18.14 15.72
CA GLU A 303 14.43 18.82 14.48
C GLU A 303 13.23 19.40 13.72
N ASN A 304 12.08 18.72 13.79
CA ASN A 304 10.85 19.11 13.11
C ASN A 304 9.81 19.76 14.04
N ARG A 305 10.20 20.27 15.22
CA ARG A 305 9.28 20.81 16.25
C ARG A 305 8.30 21.88 15.72
N ARG A 306 8.70 22.65 14.69
CA ARG A 306 7.83 23.65 14.06
C ARG A 306 6.57 23.07 13.42
N TYR A 307 6.59 21.78 13.06
CA TYR A 307 5.45 21.07 12.47
C TYR A 307 4.54 20.43 13.52
N PHE A 308 4.83 20.59 14.81
CA PHE A 308 3.93 20.14 15.87
C PHE A 308 2.56 20.80 15.76
N PRO A 309 1.42 20.07 15.87
CA PRO A 309 1.32 18.63 16.18
C PRO A 309 1.19 17.71 14.96
N PHE A 310 1.35 18.21 13.73
CA PHE A 310 0.95 17.51 12.49
C PHE A 310 1.72 16.22 12.17
N PHE A 311 2.89 16.01 12.75
CA PHE A 311 3.57 14.72 12.62
C PHE A 311 3.04 13.65 13.60
N LEU A 312 2.15 14.00 14.53
CA LEU A 312 1.52 13.06 15.46
C LEU A 312 0.19 12.54 14.90
N PRO A 313 -0.12 11.23 15.10
CA PRO A 313 -1.29 10.60 14.49
C PRO A 313 -2.63 11.27 14.83
N PHE A 314 -2.78 11.86 16.01
CA PHE A 314 -4.03 12.53 16.37
C PHE A 314 -4.32 13.78 15.53
N ALA A 315 -3.30 14.42 14.95
CA ALA A 315 -3.47 15.59 14.10
C ALA A 315 -3.68 15.24 12.62
N TRP A 316 -3.42 13.99 12.23
CA TRP A 316 -3.58 13.56 10.83
C TRP A 316 -5.00 13.75 10.29
N PRO A 317 -6.09 13.46 11.03
CA PRO A 317 -7.43 13.73 10.53
C PRO A 317 -7.64 15.17 10.08
N VAL A 318 -7.08 16.13 10.82
CA VAL A 318 -7.19 17.57 10.52
C VAL A 318 -6.39 17.94 9.27
N ALA A 319 -5.16 17.43 9.16
CA ALA A 319 -4.29 17.68 8.02
C ALA A 319 -4.86 17.08 6.73
N PHE A 320 -5.31 15.83 6.76
CA PHE A 320 -5.93 15.14 5.62
C PHE A 320 -7.24 15.80 5.19
N ALA A 321 -8.08 16.25 6.14
CA ALA A 321 -9.30 16.96 5.83
C ALA A 321 -9.05 18.32 5.16
N GLU A 322 -8.04 19.08 5.62
CA GLU A 322 -7.66 20.34 4.98
C GLU A 322 -7.09 20.13 3.59
N PHE A 323 -6.29 19.07 3.40
CA PHE A 323 -5.79 18.67 2.09
C PHE A 323 -6.97 18.33 1.15
N GLU A 324 -7.91 17.47 1.58
CA GLU A 324 -9.11 17.13 0.79
C GLU A 324 -9.92 18.38 0.43
N ARG A 325 -10.11 19.29 1.41
CA ARG A 325 -10.85 20.53 1.19
C ARG A 325 -10.20 21.39 0.11
N ARG A 326 -8.87 21.55 0.14
CA ARG A 326 -8.17 22.37 -0.86
C ARG A 326 -8.09 21.68 -2.20
N PHE A 327 -7.56 20.46 -2.24
CA PHE A 327 -7.32 19.76 -3.50
C PHE A 327 -8.61 19.30 -4.18
N VAL A 328 -9.51 18.64 -3.42
CA VAL A 328 -10.68 17.96 -4.02
C VAL A 328 -11.86 18.92 -4.13
N ARG A 329 -12.20 19.66 -3.05
CA ARG A 329 -13.43 20.48 -3.05
C ARG A 329 -13.24 21.83 -3.69
N ARG A 330 -12.06 22.48 -3.53
CA ARG A 330 -11.75 23.78 -4.11
C ARG A 330 -11.02 23.70 -5.44
N GLY A 331 -10.53 22.52 -5.81
CA GLY A 331 -9.78 22.32 -7.05
C GLY A 331 -8.42 23.00 -7.08
N GLU A 332 -7.87 23.40 -5.92
CA GLU A 332 -6.54 24.00 -5.85
C GLU A 332 -5.48 22.96 -6.24
N ARG A 333 -4.53 23.33 -7.10
CA ARG A 333 -3.46 22.42 -7.56
C ARG A 333 -2.10 22.84 -7.02
N ASP A 334 -1.81 24.11 -7.06
CA ASP A 334 -0.58 24.71 -6.56
C ASP A 334 -0.82 25.29 -5.17
N PHE A 335 -0.55 24.49 -4.14
CA PHE A 335 -0.65 24.93 -2.76
C PHE A 335 0.26 24.14 -1.82
N HIS A 336 0.63 24.79 -0.73
CA HIS A 336 1.31 24.15 0.39
C HIS A 336 0.49 24.34 1.66
N LEU A 337 0.30 23.25 2.40
CA LEU A 337 -0.22 23.31 3.75
C LEU A 337 0.87 23.89 4.66
N GLN A 338 0.57 25.01 5.30
CA GLN A 338 1.51 25.66 6.23
C GLN A 338 1.48 24.92 7.57
N LEU A 339 2.00 23.70 7.60
CA LEU A 339 2.01 22.84 8.78
C LEU A 339 3.04 23.28 9.84
N ASP A 340 3.94 24.19 9.48
CA ASP A 340 4.96 24.77 10.33
C ASP A 340 4.49 25.96 11.17
N ARG A 341 3.23 26.37 11.03
CA ARG A 341 2.64 27.47 11.81
C ARG A 341 1.79 26.91 12.96
N PRO A 342 2.12 27.17 14.22
CA PRO A 342 1.46 26.58 15.40
C PRO A 342 -0.06 26.77 15.45
N GLY A 343 -0.55 27.91 15.01
CA GLY A 343 -2.00 28.20 14.99
C GLY A 343 -2.80 27.46 13.92
N ASN A 344 -2.13 26.86 12.93
CA ASN A 344 -2.83 26.27 11.79
C ASN A 344 -3.57 24.98 12.14
N PHE A 345 -3.19 24.28 13.20
CA PHE A 345 -4.00 23.14 13.68
C PHE A 345 -5.43 23.58 14.00
N TRP A 346 -5.60 24.61 14.82
CA TRP A 346 -6.91 25.15 15.18
C TRP A 346 -7.63 25.78 14.00
N ARG A 347 -6.89 26.51 13.15
CA ARG A 347 -7.43 27.10 11.92
C ARG A 347 -7.98 26.03 10.96
N TYR A 348 -7.28 24.91 10.77
CA TYR A 348 -7.73 23.83 9.91
C TYR A 348 -8.88 23.05 10.55
N LEU A 349 -8.87 22.88 11.86
CA LEU A 349 -9.98 22.30 12.61
C LEU A 349 -11.27 23.11 12.42
N TRP A 350 -11.21 24.44 12.58
CA TRP A 350 -12.34 25.33 12.34
C TRP A 350 -12.83 25.31 10.88
N ARG A 351 -11.92 25.23 9.93
CA ARG A 351 -12.28 25.13 8.50
C ARG A 351 -12.90 23.80 8.11
N ASN A 352 -12.66 22.77 8.88
CA ASN A 352 -13.16 21.42 8.69
C ASN A 352 -13.88 20.91 9.94
N PRO A 353 -15.01 21.54 10.35
CA PRO A 353 -15.64 21.29 11.66
C PRO A 353 -16.05 19.84 11.86
N LEU A 354 -16.31 19.10 10.78
CA LEU A 354 -16.61 17.67 10.86
C LEU A 354 -15.46 16.86 11.48
N THR A 355 -14.22 17.37 11.43
CA THR A 355 -13.07 16.73 12.07
C THR A 355 -13.09 16.80 13.60
N LEU A 356 -13.88 17.71 14.19
CA LEU A 356 -14.10 17.73 15.63
C LEU A 356 -14.67 16.43 16.15
N ALA A 357 -15.51 15.77 15.35
CA ALA A 357 -16.08 14.47 15.69
C ALA A 357 -15.01 13.40 15.94
N TYR A 358 -13.83 13.53 15.36
CA TYR A 358 -12.72 12.60 15.58
C TYR A 358 -12.07 12.72 16.97
N PHE A 359 -12.36 13.78 17.71
CA PHE A 359 -11.83 14.00 19.06
C PHE A 359 -12.84 13.70 20.17
N VAL A 360 -14.08 13.38 19.79
CA VAL A 360 -15.15 13.05 20.74
C VAL A 360 -15.55 11.59 20.56
N PRO A 361 -15.55 10.78 21.63
CA PRO A 361 -15.97 9.39 21.57
C PRO A 361 -17.33 9.22 20.86
N ILE A 362 -17.48 8.19 20.07
CA ILE A 362 -18.67 7.82 19.28
C ILE A 362 -18.96 8.78 18.13
N LEU A 363 -18.75 10.10 18.29
CA LEU A 363 -19.05 11.07 17.24
C LEU A 363 -18.20 10.90 15.98
N GLY A 364 -17.06 10.22 16.06
CA GLY A 364 -16.22 9.88 14.90
C GLY A 364 -16.94 9.05 13.82
N TRP A 365 -18.08 8.43 14.14
CA TRP A 365 -18.93 7.74 13.16
C TRP A 365 -19.73 8.69 12.27
N ILE A 366 -19.97 9.94 12.71
CA ILE A 366 -20.71 10.95 11.95
C ILE A 366 -20.05 11.25 10.60
N PRO A 367 -18.73 11.51 10.50
CA PRO A 367 -18.06 11.69 9.22
C PRO A 367 -18.26 10.51 8.27
N LEU A 368 -18.21 9.29 8.78
CA LEU A 368 -18.42 8.09 7.99
C LEU A 368 -19.88 7.96 7.52
N ALA A 369 -20.85 8.28 8.38
CA ALA A 369 -22.27 8.29 8.04
C ALA A 369 -22.58 9.34 6.95
N ILE A 370 -22.03 10.55 7.06
CA ILE A 370 -22.24 11.65 6.10
C ILE A 370 -21.57 11.33 4.75
N LYS A 371 -20.33 10.85 4.75
CA LYS A 371 -19.60 10.51 3.52
C LYS A 371 -20.08 9.19 2.89
N GLY A 372 -20.85 8.42 3.65
CA GLY A 372 -21.33 7.10 3.27
C GLY A 372 -20.29 6.00 3.51
N TYR A 373 -20.75 4.84 3.95
CA TYR A 373 -19.89 3.67 4.20
C TYR A 373 -19.38 3.07 2.88
N ARG A 374 -20.24 3.02 1.86
CA ARG A 374 -19.88 2.54 0.52
C ARG A 374 -19.63 3.73 -0.38
N HIS A 375 -18.49 3.74 -1.04
CA HIS A 375 -18.34 4.65 -2.17
C HIS A 375 -19.42 4.32 -3.20
N HIS A 376 -20.12 5.33 -3.67
CA HIS A 376 -20.97 5.18 -4.85
C HIS A 376 -20.15 4.51 -5.94
N ARG A 377 -20.79 3.59 -6.65
CA ARG A 377 -20.22 2.89 -7.82
C ARG A 377 -19.34 3.88 -8.58
N LEU A 378 -18.12 3.46 -8.86
CA LEU A 378 -17.32 4.13 -9.85
C LEU A 378 -18.28 4.30 -11.03
N ARG A 379 -18.69 5.51 -11.32
CA ARG A 379 -19.51 5.73 -12.51
C ARG A 379 -18.63 5.29 -13.65
N GLU A 380 -18.96 4.14 -14.21
CA GLU A 380 -18.57 3.80 -15.56
C GLU A 380 -19.08 4.97 -16.41
N LYS A 381 -18.12 5.75 -16.93
CA LYS A 381 -18.41 6.74 -17.95
C LYS A 381 -18.47 6.03 -19.27
#